data_a581135f5538df29faf773d7d8da6c76
#
_entry.id   a581135f5538df29faf773d7d8da6c76
#
_cell.length_a   1.000
_cell.length_b   1.000
_cell.length_c   1.000
_cell.angle_alpha   90.00
_cell.angle_beta   90.00
_cell.angle_gamma   90.00
#
_symmetry.space_group_name_H-M   'P 1'
#
loop_
_entity.id
_entity.type
_entity.pdbx_description
1 polymer ?
#
loop_
_entity_poly.entity_id
_entity_poly.type
_entity_poly.pdbx_seq_one_letter_code
_entity_poly.pdbx_strand_id
1 'polypeptide(L)'
;MAKYCDVFTVGGTKVGALFGEAVVINNPELNVRFRYMIKQRGGMLAKGRLLGIQFETLMEDGLYFTIAKKAVDQAMRIRDALLKKGIPLYVDSPTNQLFPILTDEQAEALEDDFDLAVWERVDESHAAMRVCTSWATEDAAVDAFIRAVEAL
;
A
#
# COMPACT_ATOMS: atom_id res chain seq x y z
N MET A 1 -0.64 -13.85 -9.84
CA MET A 1 -1.10 -14.47 -8.57
C MET A 1 -1.85 -15.78 -8.85
N ALA A 2 -2.97 -15.78 -9.55
CA ALA A 2 -3.81 -16.98 -9.78
C ALA A 2 -3.07 -18.23 -10.29
N LYS A 3 -2.00 -18.07 -11.06
CA LYS A 3 -1.19 -19.20 -11.55
C LYS A 3 -0.34 -19.90 -10.46
N TYR A 4 -0.04 -19.19 -9.37
CA TYR A 4 0.97 -19.62 -8.39
C TYR A 4 0.43 -19.74 -6.97
N CYS A 5 -0.82 -19.31 -6.74
CA CYS A 5 -1.42 -19.30 -5.40
C CYS A 5 -2.76 -20.02 -5.42
N ASP A 6 -2.99 -20.89 -4.44
CA ASP A 6 -4.29 -21.53 -4.20
C ASP A 6 -5.30 -20.53 -3.63
N VAL A 7 -4.81 -19.59 -2.80
CA VAL A 7 -5.59 -18.50 -2.20
C VAL A 7 -4.75 -17.23 -2.22
N PHE A 8 -5.39 -16.11 -2.54
CA PHE A 8 -4.80 -14.77 -2.37
C PHE A 8 -5.88 -13.73 -2.11
N THR A 9 -5.47 -12.58 -1.58
CA THR A 9 -6.38 -11.47 -1.35
C THR A 9 -6.12 -10.34 -2.32
N VAL A 10 -7.16 -9.54 -2.58
CA VAL A 10 -7.10 -8.32 -3.38
C VAL A 10 -7.59 -7.18 -2.50
N GLY A 11 -6.66 -6.33 -2.07
CA GLY A 11 -6.97 -5.15 -1.29
C GLY A 11 -7.63 -4.06 -2.13
N GLY A 12 -8.51 -3.28 -1.53
CA GLY A 12 -9.24 -2.22 -2.22
C GLY A 12 -8.92 -0.81 -1.71
N THR A 13 -8.50 -0.66 -0.46
CA THR A 13 -8.39 0.66 0.18
C THR A 13 -7.33 1.58 -0.45
N LYS A 14 -6.24 1.01 -0.97
CA LYS A 14 -5.18 1.80 -1.64
C LYS A 14 -5.53 2.18 -3.09
N VAL A 15 -6.63 1.66 -3.61
CA VAL A 15 -7.15 1.94 -4.95
C VAL A 15 -8.56 2.53 -4.94
N GLY A 16 -9.03 3.02 -3.79
CA GLY A 16 -10.27 3.80 -3.67
C GLY A 16 -11.48 3.08 -3.10
N ALA A 17 -11.39 1.80 -2.74
CA ALA A 17 -12.45 1.17 -1.96
C ALA A 17 -12.50 1.76 -0.55
N LEU A 18 -13.70 1.99 -0.03
CA LEU A 18 -13.91 2.54 1.31
C LEU A 18 -13.52 1.53 2.40
N PHE A 19 -13.80 0.26 2.18
CA PHE A 19 -13.51 -0.84 3.11
C PHE A 19 -13.65 -2.20 2.41
N GLY A 20 -13.14 -3.23 3.09
CA GLY A 20 -13.24 -4.60 2.63
C GLY A 20 -12.04 -5.07 1.81
N GLU A 21 -12.06 -6.36 1.55
CA GLU A 21 -11.03 -7.05 0.78
C GLU A 21 -11.67 -8.23 0.04
N ALA A 22 -11.23 -8.50 -1.17
CA ALA A 22 -11.68 -9.67 -1.92
C ALA A 22 -10.74 -10.84 -1.65
N VAL A 23 -11.29 -12.01 -1.36
CA VAL A 23 -10.55 -13.27 -1.23
C VAL A 23 -10.79 -14.10 -2.48
N VAL A 24 -9.72 -14.46 -3.17
CA VAL A 24 -9.77 -15.33 -4.36
C VAL A 24 -9.27 -16.72 -3.97
N ILE A 25 -10.12 -17.72 -4.17
CA ILE A 25 -9.80 -19.12 -3.89
C ILE A 25 -9.80 -19.89 -5.21
N ASN A 26 -8.59 -20.19 -5.71
CA ASN A 26 -8.41 -20.94 -6.96
C ASN A 26 -8.59 -22.45 -6.77
N ASN A 27 -8.24 -22.96 -5.59
CA ASN A 27 -8.37 -24.37 -5.27
C ASN A 27 -9.76 -24.66 -4.69
N PRO A 28 -10.64 -25.40 -5.40
CA PRO A 28 -11.99 -25.67 -4.93
C PRO A 28 -12.05 -26.42 -3.59
N GLU A 29 -11.03 -27.22 -3.27
CA GLU A 29 -10.96 -27.98 -2.01
C GLU A 29 -10.91 -27.04 -0.79
N LEU A 30 -10.32 -25.85 -0.96
CA LEU A 30 -10.21 -24.84 0.09
C LEU A 30 -11.47 -23.98 0.23
N ASN A 31 -12.42 -24.06 -0.72
CA ASN A 31 -13.67 -23.29 -0.68
C ASN A 31 -14.79 -24.00 0.11
N VAL A 32 -14.52 -25.18 0.66
CA VAL A 32 -15.52 -25.93 1.40
C VAL A 32 -15.97 -25.16 2.63
N ARG A 33 -17.27 -24.79 2.65
CA ARG A 33 -17.91 -24.02 3.75
C ARG A 33 -17.31 -22.65 4.04
N PHE A 34 -16.54 -22.06 3.10
CA PHE A 34 -15.87 -20.79 3.32
C PHE A 34 -16.84 -19.66 3.72
N ARG A 35 -18.04 -19.57 3.12
CA ARG A 35 -19.08 -18.60 3.53
C ARG A 35 -19.54 -18.75 4.98
N TYR A 36 -19.62 -19.98 5.49
CA TYR A 36 -19.91 -20.21 6.90
C TYR A 36 -18.77 -19.76 7.80
N MET A 37 -17.53 -19.96 7.36
CA MET A 37 -16.34 -19.47 8.08
C MET A 37 -16.31 -17.95 8.14
N ILE A 38 -16.61 -17.26 7.04
CA ILE A 38 -16.75 -15.79 7.01
C ILE A 38 -17.78 -15.34 8.05
N LYS A 39 -18.98 -15.96 8.06
CA LYS A 39 -20.04 -15.64 9.01
C LYS A 39 -19.63 -15.92 10.46
N GLN A 40 -19.03 -17.07 10.70
CA GLN A 40 -18.58 -17.50 12.03
C GLN A 40 -17.52 -16.54 12.61
N ARG A 41 -16.68 -15.95 11.76
CA ARG A 41 -15.64 -15.00 12.14
C ARG A 41 -16.11 -13.53 12.13
N GLY A 42 -17.41 -13.28 11.94
CA GLY A 42 -17.95 -11.93 11.93
C GLY A 42 -17.72 -11.14 10.63
N GLY A 43 -17.13 -11.76 9.60
CA GLY A 43 -16.79 -11.08 8.35
C GLY A 43 -17.94 -10.94 7.34
N MET A 44 -19.14 -11.46 7.67
CA MET A 44 -20.29 -11.36 6.78
C MET A 44 -21.14 -10.14 7.10
N LEU A 45 -21.01 -9.11 6.27
CA LEU A 45 -21.86 -7.93 6.35
C LEU A 45 -23.28 -8.24 5.86
N ALA A 46 -24.33 -7.83 6.62
CA ALA A 46 -25.74 -8.03 6.24
C ALA A 46 -26.08 -7.37 4.89
N LYS A 47 -25.43 -6.27 4.55
CA LYS A 47 -25.49 -5.56 3.27
C LYS A 47 -24.21 -5.81 2.46
N GLY A 48 -23.79 -7.07 2.29
CA GLY A 48 -22.55 -7.45 1.59
C GLY A 48 -22.43 -6.93 0.15
N ARG A 49 -23.56 -6.57 -0.47
CA ARG A 49 -23.57 -5.86 -1.75
C ARG A 49 -22.72 -4.59 -1.75
N LEU A 50 -22.62 -3.88 -0.62
CA LEU A 50 -21.77 -2.67 -0.50
C LEU A 50 -20.28 -2.99 -0.71
N LEU A 51 -19.84 -4.19 -0.30
CA LEU A 51 -18.48 -4.68 -0.59
C LEU A 51 -18.36 -5.07 -2.07
N GLY A 52 -19.30 -5.85 -2.58
CA GLY A 52 -19.27 -6.36 -3.95
C GLY A 52 -19.22 -5.28 -5.00
N ILE A 53 -20.07 -4.24 -4.90
CA ILE A 53 -20.12 -3.12 -5.85
C ILE A 53 -18.77 -2.39 -5.93
N GLN A 54 -18.05 -2.21 -4.82
CA GLN A 54 -16.74 -1.55 -4.85
C GLN A 54 -15.75 -2.33 -5.71
N PHE A 55 -15.66 -3.64 -5.51
CA PHE A 55 -14.74 -4.48 -6.29
C PHE A 55 -15.22 -4.68 -7.73
N GLU A 56 -16.53 -4.78 -7.98
CA GLU A 56 -17.09 -4.82 -9.32
C GLU A 56 -16.67 -3.57 -10.10
N THR A 57 -16.94 -2.38 -9.56
CA THR A 57 -16.54 -1.10 -10.17
C THR A 57 -15.03 -0.99 -10.37
N LEU A 58 -14.23 -1.38 -9.39
CA LEU A 58 -12.77 -1.31 -9.51
C LEU A 58 -12.22 -2.25 -10.59
N MET A 59 -12.87 -3.39 -10.85
CA MET A 59 -12.42 -4.34 -11.87
C MET A 59 -12.97 -4.01 -13.26
N GLU A 60 -13.99 -3.13 -13.36
CA GLU A 60 -14.55 -2.69 -14.61
C GLU A 60 -13.52 -1.85 -15.39
N ASP A 61 -13.39 -2.14 -16.70
CA ASP A 61 -12.49 -1.46 -17.63
C ASP A 61 -11.02 -1.32 -17.16
N GLY A 62 -10.60 -2.17 -16.23
CA GLY A 62 -9.23 -2.16 -15.71
C GLY A 62 -8.91 -0.98 -14.78
N LEU A 63 -9.93 -0.33 -14.21
CA LEU A 63 -9.78 0.84 -13.33
C LEU A 63 -8.83 0.56 -12.15
N TYR A 64 -8.96 -0.61 -11.52
CA TYR A 64 -8.06 -1.06 -10.44
C TYR A 64 -6.59 -0.90 -10.82
N PHE A 65 -6.22 -1.40 -12.00
CA PHE A 65 -4.83 -1.38 -12.46
C PHE A 65 -4.35 0.02 -12.82
N THR A 66 -5.23 0.85 -13.38
CA THR A 66 -4.92 2.25 -13.72
C THR A 66 -4.62 3.06 -12.45
N ILE A 67 -5.46 2.93 -11.43
CA ILE A 67 -5.27 3.62 -10.13
C ILE A 67 -4.02 3.09 -9.41
N ALA A 68 -3.87 1.77 -9.35
CA ALA A 68 -2.70 1.15 -8.71
C ALA A 68 -1.39 1.55 -9.40
N LYS A 69 -1.38 1.62 -10.74
CA LYS A 69 -0.21 2.05 -11.50
C LYS A 69 0.20 3.47 -11.14
N LYS A 70 -0.75 4.42 -11.06
CA LYS A 70 -0.45 5.80 -10.64
C LYS A 70 0.23 5.82 -9.28
N ALA A 71 -0.30 5.11 -8.30
CA ALA A 71 0.28 5.06 -6.95
C ALA A 71 1.69 4.47 -6.97
N VAL A 72 1.93 3.40 -7.74
CA VAL A 72 3.28 2.82 -7.87
C VAL A 72 4.23 3.78 -8.57
N ASP A 73 3.81 4.42 -9.68
CA ASP A 73 4.66 5.39 -10.40
C ASP A 73 5.08 6.55 -9.46
N GLN A 74 4.17 7.04 -8.62
CA GLN A 74 4.46 8.06 -7.61
C GLN A 74 5.47 7.56 -6.57
N ALA A 75 5.31 6.34 -6.07
CA ALA A 75 6.27 5.73 -5.16
C ALA A 75 7.66 5.59 -5.80
N MET A 76 7.74 5.18 -7.06
CA MET A 76 9.03 5.05 -7.76
C MET A 76 9.72 6.41 -7.91
N ARG A 77 9.00 7.51 -8.13
CA ARG A 77 9.59 8.86 -8.14
C ARG A 77 10.22 9.22 -6.77
N ILE A 78 9.51 8.92 -5.68
CA ILE A 78 10.03 9.13 -4.32
C ILE A 78 11.26 8.24 -4.08
N ARG A 79 11.20 6.96 -4.46
CA ARG A 79 12.32 6.02 -4.34
C ARG A 79 13.58 6.55 -5.01
N ASP A 80 13.44 7.01 -6.24
CA ASP A 80 14.57 7.49 -7.03
C ASP A 80 15.19 8.75 -6.40
N ALA A 81 14.37 9.63 -5.79
CA ALA A 81 14.86 10.80 -5.05
C ALA A 81 15.61 10.40 -3.78
N LEU A 82 15.10 9.44 -3.00
CA LEU A 82 15.76 8.91 -1.82
C LEU A 82 17.14 8.31 -2.16
N LEU A 83 17.19 7.47 -3.18
CA LEU A 83 18.44 6.85 -3.63
C LEU A 83 19.44 7.88 -4.17
N LYS A 84 18.98 8.89 -4.92
CA LYS A 84 19.82 10.00 -5.39
C LYS A 84 20.41 10.82 -4.25
N LYS A 85 19.67 10.99 -3.15
CA LYS A 85 20.14 11.65 -1.92
C LYS A 85 21.13 10.77 -1.14
N GLY A 86 21.23 9.48 -1.46
CA GLY A 86 22.09 8.52 -0.75
C GLY A 86 21.40 7.87 0.46
N ILE A 87 20.08 8.01 0.59
CA ILE A 87 19.28 7.38 1.64
C ILE A 87 19.04 5.91 1.26
N PRO A 88 19.52 4.95 2.06
CA PRO A 88 19.32 3.54 1.77
C PRO A 88 17.89 3.11 2.02
N LEU A 89 17.47 2.04 1.34
CA LEU A 89 16.18 1.41 1.55
C LEU A 89 16.35 0.12 2.36
N TYR A 90 15.49 -0.11 3.35
CA TYR A 90 15.44 -1.34 4.13
C TYR A 90 15.14 -2.57 3.25
N VAL A 91 14.30 -2.36 2.24
CA VAL A 91 14.01 -3.34 1.18
C VAL A 91 13.76 -2.58 -0.14
N ASP A 92 14.27 -3.10 -1.26
CA ASP A 92 13.96 -2.58 -2.59
C ASP A 92 12.56 -3.04 -3.02
N SER A 93 11.56 -2.25 -2.63
CA SER A 93 10.15 -2.54 -2.90
C SER A 93 9.73 -1.96 -4.25
N PRO A 94 9.19 -2.78 -5.18
CA PRO A 94 8.62 -2.30 -6.44
C PRO A 94 7.14 -1.91 -6.31
N THR A 95 6.64 -1.69 -5.08
CA THR A 95 5.24 -1.42 -4.80
C THR A 95 5.01 0.04 -4.42
N ASN A 96 3.78 0.37 -4.03
CA ASN A 96 3.41 1.68 -3.50
C ASN A 96 3.86 1.92 -2.05
N GLN A 97 4.64 1.01 -1.46
CA GLN A 97 5.19 1.15 -0.12
C GLN A 97 6.71 1.12 -0.17
N LEU A 98 7.34 2.14 0.39
CA LEU A 98 8.78 2.28 0.47
C LEU A 98 9.20 2.31 1.95
N PHE A 99 10.43 1.89 2.19
CA PHE A 99 10.98 1.80 3.54
C PHE A 99 12.38 2.43 3.59
N PRO A 100 12.50 3.78 3.47
CA PRO A 100 13.78 4.46 3.64
C PRO A 100 14.29 4.28 5.06
N ILE A 101 15.61 4.09 5.19
CA ILE A 101 16.31 4.11 6.48
C ILE A 101 16.75 5.55 6.71
N LEU A 102 16.14 6.20 7.71
CA LEU A 102 16.43 7.59 8.07
C LEU A 102 17.10 7.65 9.44
N THR A 103 17.96 8.64 9.65
CA THR A 103 18.38 9.01 10.99
C THR A 103 17.20 9.61 11.76
N ASP A 104 17.28 9.64 13.09
CA ASP A 104 16.22 10.27 13.91
C ASP A 104 16.02 11.74 13.54
N GLU A 105 17.12 12.48 13.27
CA GLU A 105 17.08 13.88 12.82
C GLU A 105 16.39 14.04 11.43
N GLN A 106 16.67 13.14 10.49
CA GLN A 106 16.03 13.16 9.17
C GLN A 106 14.54 12.81 9.25
N ALA A 107 14.19 11.85 10.11
CA ALA A 107 12.79 11.47 10.33
C ALA A 107 12.01 12.66 10.93
N GLU A 108 12.55 13.30 11.99
CA GLU A 108 11.96 14.46 12.64
C GLU A 108 11.75 15.62 11.64
N ALA A 109 12.75 15.92 10.80
CA ALA A 109 12.66 16.97 9.80
C ALA A 109 11.56 16.73 8.73
N LEU A 110 11.22 15.46 8.45
CA LEU A 110 10.15 15.11 7.52
C LEU A 110 8.79 15.02 8.21
N GLU A 111 8.74 14.65 9.50
CA GLU A 111 7.48 14.47 10.25
C GLU A 111 6.74 15.78 10.48
N ASP A 112 7.40 16.94 10.40
CA ASP A 112 6.77 18.26 10.49
C ASP A 112 5.71 18.48 9.39
N ASP A 113 5.94 17.93 8.19
CA ASP A 113 5.08 18.11 7.02
C ASP A 113 4.41 16.80 6.51
N PHE A 114 4.92 15.64 6.93
CA PHE A 114 4.47 14.33 6.42
C PHE A 114 4.23 13.33 7.54
N ASP A 115 3.12 12.61 7.47
CA ASP A 115 2.80 11.53 8.41
C ASP A 115 3.59 10.26 8.04
N LEU A 116 4.73 10.07 8.69
CA LEU A 116 5.60 8.91 8.54
C LEU A 116 5.38 7.92 9.68
N ALA A 117 5.33 6.64 9.36
CA ALA A 117 5.21 5.59 10.37
C ALA A 117 6.53 4.85 10.53
N VAL A 118 7.01 4.72 11.76
CA VAL A 118 8.14 3.82 12.06
C VAL A 118 7.74 2.39 11.72
N TRP A 119 8.49 1.78 10.82
CA TRP A 119 8.34 0.37 10.47
C TRP A 119 9.16 -0.51 11.41
N GLU A 120 10.44 -0.21 11.55
CA GLU A 120 11.37 -0.95 12.39
C GLU A 120 12.57 -0.08 12.76
N ARG A 121 13.06 -0.22 14.00
CA ARG A 121 14.34 0.35 14.42
C ARG A 121 15.47 -0.49 13.84
N VAL A 122 16.38 0.15 13.10
CA VAL A 122 17.53 -0.52 12.51
C VAL A 122 18.71 -0.55 13.48
N ASP A 123 18.94 0.56 14.19
CA ASP A 123 19.93 0.71 15.24
C ASP A 123 19.52 1.80 16.24
N GLU A 124 20.46 2.30 17.07
CA GLU A 124 20.19 3.29 18.11
C GLU A 124 19.76 4.66 17.55
N SER A 125 20.15 4.99 16.31
CA SER A 125 19.96 6.31 15.69
C SER A 125 19.25 6.25 14.32
N HIS A 126 18.88 5.06 13.83
CA HIS A 126 18.22 4.89 12.54
C HIS A 126 16.94 4.05 12.64
N ALA A 127 15.95 4.44 11.87
CA ALA A 127 14.72 3.68 11.69
C ALA A 127 14.37 3.52 10.21
N ALA A 128 13.83 2.37 9.85
CA ALA A 128 13.11 2.19 8.60
C ALA A 128 11.73 2.87 8.76
N MET A 129 11.48 3.89 7.97
CA MET A 129 10.20 4.62 7.97
C MET A 129 9.34 4.14 6.82
N ARG A 130 8.03 3.99 7.03
CA ARG A 130 7.11 3.60 5.97
C ARG A 130 6.54 4.82 5.26
N VAL A 131 6.82 4.94 3.97
CA VAL A 131 6.20 5.88 3.05
C VAL A 131 5.22 5.11 2.16
N CYS A 132 3.99 5.58 2.02
CA CYS A 132 2.95 4.89 1.26
C CYS A 132 2.17 5.85 0.38
N THR A 133 2.09 5.54 -0.92
CA THR A 133 1.22 6.23 -1.87
C THR A 133 -0.08 5.46 -2.10
N SER A 134 -1.11 6.14 -2.56
CA SER A 134 -2.42 5.55 -2.81
C SER A 134 -3.18 6.33 -3.88
N TRP A 135 -4.41 5.92 -4.15
CA TRP A 135 -5.33 6.62 -5.05
C TRP A 135 -5.53 8.11 -4.68
N ALA A 136 -5.45 8.45 -3.39
CA ALA A 136 -5.65 9.80 -2.87
C ALA A 136 -4.37 10.65 -2.88
N THR A 137 -3.21 10.06 -3.20
CA THR A 137 -1.95 10.80 -3.24
C THR A 137 -1.93 11.75 -4.42
N GLU A 138 -1.79 13.04 -4.14
CA GLU A 138 -1.68 14.09 -5.15
C GLU A 138 -0.22 14.24 -5.63
N ASP A 139 -0.03 14.54 -6.92
CA ASP A 139 1.32 14.75 -7.47
C ASP A 139 2.05 15.91 -6.79
N ALA A 140 1.32 16.94 -6.37
CA ALA A 140 1.88 18.07 -5.63
C ALA A 140 2.47 17.65 -4.26
N ALA A 141 1.84 16.68 -3.58
CA ALA A 141 2.34 16.13 -2.33
C ALA A 141 3.60 15.29 -2.55
N VAL A 142 3.65 14.51 -3.65
CA VAL A 142 4.86 13.77 -4.07
C VAL A 142 6.00 14.74 -4.34
N ASP A 143 5.74 15.81 -5.10
CA ASP A 143 6.76 16.83 -5.40
C ASP A 143 7.25 17.55 -4.14
N ALA A 144 6.35 17.81 -3.18
CA ALA A 144 6.71 18.41 -1.89
C ALA A 144 7.61 17.46 -1.08
N PHE A 145 7.26 16.18 -1.00
CA PHE A 145 8.07 15.18 -0.31
C PHE A 145 9.47 15.04 -0.94
N ILE A 146 9.55 15.00 -2.27
CA ILE A 146 10.84 14.92 -2.98
C ILE A 146 11.70 16.14 -2.66
N ARG A 147 11.13 17.35 -2.66
CA ARG A 147 11.88 18.56 -2.26
C ARG A 147 12.36 18.51 -0.82
N ALA A 148 11.53 18.01 0.10
CA ALA A 148 11.94 17.85 1.50
C ALA A 148 13.09 16.84 1.63
N VAL A 149 13.05 15.72 0.93
CA VAL A 149 14.15 14.73 0.86
C VAL A 149 15.42 15.36 0.28
N GLU A 150 15.33 16.17 -0.76
CA GLU A 150 16.49 16.85 -1.36
C GLU A 150 17.12 17.89 -0.42
N ALA A 151 16.35 18.43 0.51
CA ALA A 151 16.79 19.41 1.50
C ALA A 151 17.48 18.80 2.74
N LEU A 152 17.25 17.49 3.05
CA LEU A 152 17.94 16.78 4.13
C LEU A 152 19.48 16.80 3.92
#